data_9d5d18117c65801ada9a4cf975c0c9ba
#
_entry.id   9d5d18117c65801ada9a4cf975c0c9ba
#
_cell.length_a   1.000
_cell.length_b   1.000
_cell.length_c   1.000
_cell.angle_alpha   90.00
_cell.angle_beta   90.00
_cell.angle_gamma   90.00
#
_symmetry.space_group_name_H-M   'P 1'
#
loop_
_entity.id
_entity.type
_entity.pdbx_description
1 polymer ?
#
loop_
_entity_poly.entity_id
_entity_poly.type
_entity_poly.pdbx_seq_one_letter_code
_entity_poly.pdbx_strand_id
1 'polypeptide(L)'
;MKKLYIFSCVGLMMLTACASNPIANNLVQVAKAPTPIHSESVSKRLNACIVRSNQSADALLVDSQIIAVTRNNPHAKSLFSSPDKLTDQQAQALTNYLAEANACRPIALEGVNPEMTAVYQDFFKRIDAVYADLIARKITIGVANQERQLLIQDAHLKRVAIQTKSK
;
A
#
# COMPACT_ATOMS: atom_id res chain seq x y z
N MET A 1 18.73 13.20 32.09
CA MET A 1 18.59 12.30 33.26
C MET A 1 18.31 10.90 32.73
N LYS A 2 19.18 9.98 33.14
CA LYS A 2 19.22 8.54 32.72
C LYS A 2 18.01 7.79 33.27
N LYS A 3 17.49 6.80 32.53
CA LYS A 3 17.11 5.50 33.11
C LYS A 3 17.13 4.40 32.03
N LEU A 4 18.18 3.64 32.13
CA LEU A 4 18.43 2.33 31.55
C LEU A 4 17.60 1.30 32.35
N TYR A 5 16.88 0.39 31.67
CA TYR A 5 16.44 -0.86 32.30
C TYR A 5 16.88 -2.03 31.43
N ILE A 6 17.93 -2.68 31.95
CA ILE A 6 18.39 -4.01 31.57
C ILE A 6 17.52 -5.00 32.36
N PHE A 7 16.89 -5.96 31.72
CA PHE A 7 16.44 -7.19 32.37
C PHE A 7 17.02 -8.39 31.65
N SER A 8 17.99 -8.95 32.34
CA SER A 8 18.57 -10.27 32.11
C SER A 8 17.72 -11.29 32.89
N CYS A 9 17.33 -12.38 32.28
CA CYS A 9 16.96 -13.60 32.98
C CYS A 9 17.48 -14.82 32.23
N VAL A 10 18.50 -15.40 32.84
CA VAL A 10 19.09 -16.71 32.63
C VAL A 10 18.27 -17.74 33.45
N GLY A 11 18.11 -18.92 32.96
CA GLY A 11 17.65 -20.08 33.69
C GLY A 11 17.03 -21.09 32.74
N LEU A 12 17.35 -22.28 32.69
CA LEU A 12 18.20 -23.33 33.28
C LEU A 12 17.68 -24.63 32.67
N MET A 13 18.59 -25.48 32.32
CA MET A 13 18.43 -26.85 31.81
C MET A 13 17.43 -27.71 32.61
N MET A 14 16.78 -28.65 31.92
CA MET A 14 16.61 -30.06 32.44
C MET A 14 16.62 -31.03 31.26
N LEU A 15 17.67 -31.84 31.25
CA LEU A 15 17.79 -33.11 30.55
C LEU A 15 16.95 -34.19 31.28
N THR A 16 16.14 -34.93 30.55
CA THR A 16 15.81 -36.29 30.93
C THR A 16 15.81 -37.19 29.70
N ALA A 17 16.81 -38.08 29.67
CA ALA A 17 16.89 -39.21 28.79
C ALA A 17 16.06 -40.36 29.39
N CYS A 18 15.30 -41.09 28.56
CA CYS A 18 14.93 -42.48 28.79
C CYS A 18 14.92 -43.23 27.46
N ALA A 19 15.62 -44.32 27.49
CA ALA A 19 15.91 -45.21 26.36
C ALA A 19 14.86 -46.33 26.20
N SER A 20 14.95 -47.01 25.03
CA SER A 20 14.52 -48.38 24.68
C SER A 20 13.07 -48.54 24.20
N ASN A 21 12.72 -49.06 23.03
CA ASN A 21 13.13 -50.30 22.37
C ASN A 21 12.59 -50.36 20.93
N PRO A 22 13.13 -51.19 20.01
CA PRO A 22 12.75 -51.24 18.61
C PRO A 22 11.61 -52.23 18.38
N ILE A 23 10.51 -51.78 17.84
CA ILE A 23 9.53 -52.64 17.17
C ILE A 23 9.42 -52.13 15.72
N ALA A 24 9.91 -52.96 14.81
CA ALA A 24 9.73 -52.81 13.39
C ALA A 24 8.23 -52.87 13.05
N ASN A 25 7.65 -51.75 12.67
CA ASN A 25 6.37 -51.75 12.00
C ASN A 25 6.51 -50.94 10.72
N ASN A 26 6.26 -51.62 9.61
CA ASN A 26 6.06 -51.04 8.29
C ASN A 26 5.09 -49.88 8.36
N LEU A 27 5.61 -48.66 8.49
CA LEU A 27 4.84 -47.44 8.32
C LEU A 27 4.81 -47.13 6.83
N VAL A 28 3.66 -47.43 6.24
CA VAL A 28 3.19 -46.74 5.02
C VAL A 28 3.48 -45.23 5.23
N GLN A 29 4.41 -44.68 4.46
CA GLN A 29 4.62 -43.24 4.39
C GLN A 29 3.34 -42.62 3.83
N VAL A 30 2.47 -42.22 4.73
CA VAL A 30 1.39 -41.30 4.37
C VAL A 30 2.10 -40.03 3.93
N ALA A 31 2.08 -39.80 2.62
CA ALA A 31 2.57 -38.56 2.02
C ALA A 31 1.93 -37.41 2.81
N LYS A 32 2.75 -36.66 3.54
CA LYS A 32 2.34 -35.48 4.29
C LYS A 32 1.71 -34.53 3.26
N ALA A 33 0.40 -34.33 3.34
CA ALA A 33 -0.30 -33.38 2.51
C ALA A 33 0.48 -32.06 2.50
N PRO A 34 0.67 -31.42 1.35
CA PRO A 34 1.39 -30.14 1.29
C PRO A 34 0.72 -29.19 2.27
N THR A 35 1.52 -28.67 3.20
CA THR A 35 1.08 -27.64 4.14
C THR A 35 0.44 -26.53 3.33
N PRO A 36 -0.80 -26.07 3.61
CA PRO A 36 -1.40 -25.01 2.85
C PRO A 36 -0.46 -23.81 2.94
N ILE A 37 0.03 -23.37 1.78
CA ILE A 37 0.79 -22.13 1.66
C ILE A 37 -0.15 -21.06 2.19
N HIS A 38 0.15 -20.50 3.37
CA HIS A 38 -0.60 -19.40 3.95
C HIS A 38 -0.60 -18.27 2.91
N SER A 39 -1.66 -18.16 2.13
CA SER A 39 -1.81 -17.07 1.17
C SER A 39 -1.82 -15.79 1.99
N GLU A 40 -0.82 -14.95 1.76
CA GLU A 40 -0.72 -13.66 2.42
C GLU A 40 -2.00 -12.85 2.16
N SER A 41 -2.57 -12.22 3.20
CA SER A 41 -3.81 -11.48 3.06
C SER A 41 -3.69 -10.36 2.01
N VAL A 42 -4.77 -10.10 1.29
CA VAL A 42 -4.84 -9.01 0.29
C VAL A 42 -4.36 -7.69 0.89
N SER A 43 -4.78 -7.38 2.12
CA SER A 43 -4.36 -6.16 2.82
C SER A 43 -2.85 -6.09 3.02
N LYS A 44 -2.20 -7.18 3.39
CA LYS A 44 -0.74 -7.23 3.60
C LYS A 44 0.01 -7.08 2.28
N ARG A 45 -0.44 -7.77 1.22
CA ARG A 45 0.14 -7.63 -0.13
C ARG A 45 -0.04 -6.22 -0.69
N LEU A 46 -1.22 -5.64 -0.53
CA LEU A 46 -1.49 -4.27 -0.95
C LEU A 46 -0.60 -3.26 -0.21
N ASN A 47 -0.50 -3.39 1.11
CA ASN A 47 0.37 -2.53 1.91
C ASN A 47 1.84 -2.66 1.49
N ALA A 48 2.33 -3.87 1.28
CA ALA A 48 3.70 -4.11 0.81
C ALA A 48 3.96 -3.50 -0.58
N CYS A 49 2.96 -3.57 -1.48
CA CYS A 49 3.03 -2.95 -2.79
C CYS A 49 3.13 -1.42 -2.68
N ILE A 50 2.23 -0.78 -1.91
CA ILE A 50 2.21 0.67 -1.70
C ILE A 50 3.50 1.16 -1.02
N VAL A 51 3.98 0.46 0.01
CA VAL A 51 5.24 0.81 0.68
C VAL A 51 6.40 0.79 -0.30
N ARG A 52 6.48 -0.22 -1.16
CA ARG A 52 7.54 -0.35 -2.18
C ARG A 52 7.46 0.79 -3.19
N SER A 53 6.28 1.08 -3.74
CA SER A 53 6.12 2.16 -4.73
C SER A 53 6.43 3.55 -4.17
N ASN A 54 6.30 3.75 -2.85
CA ASN A 54 6.60 5.02 -2.19
C ASN A 54 8.07 5.19 -1.77
N GLN A 55 8.94 4.21 -2.02
CA GLN A 55 10.35 4.24 -1.62
C GLN A 55 11.31 4.60 -2.75
N SER A 56 10.85 4.66 -4.00
CA SER A 56 11.68 5.04 -5.14
C SER A 56 12.10 6.52 -5.07
N ALA A 57 13.20 6.86 -5.72
CA ALA A 57 13.66 8.25 -5.82
C ALA A 57 12.59 9.14 -6.48
N ASP A 58 11.90 8.61 -7.49
CA ASP A 58 10.81 9.29 -8.18
C ASP A 58 9.62 9.53 -7.24
N ALA A 59 9.26 8.55 -6.40
CA ALA A 59 8.21 8.70 -5.40
C ALA A 59 8.53 9.81 -4.38
N LEU A 60 9.77 9.86 -3.90
CA LEU A 60 10.21 10.90 -2.96
C LEU A 60 10.19 12.30 -3.60
N LEU A 61 10.58 12.41 -4.87
CA LEU A 61 10.49 13.66 -5.61
C LEU A 61 9.02 14.06 -5.81
N VAL A 62 8.17 13.12 -6.20
CA VAL A 62 6.72 13.36 -6.38
C VAL A 62 6.11 13.84 -5.06
N ASP A 63 6.35 13.16 -3.94
CA ASP A 63 5.76 13.52 -2.65
C ASP A 63 6.24 14.90 -2.15
N SER A 64 7.50 15.26 -2.39
CA SER A 64 8.06 16.53 -1.91
C SER A 64 7.74 17.73 -2.81
N GLN A 65 7.51 17.53 -4.12
CA GLN A 65 7.46 18.65 -5.08
C GLN A 65 6.22 18.69 -5.97
N ILE A 66 5.42 17.63 -6.04
CA ILE A 66 4.35 17.52 -7.04
C ILE A 66 3.00 17.20 -6.39
N ILE A 67 2.87 16.03 -5.79
CA ILE A 67 1.63 15.55 -5.20
C ILE A 67 1.86 15.16 -3.74
N ALA A 68 1.09 15.73 -2.83
CA ALA A 68 1.12 15.35 -1.42
C ALA A 68 0.56 13.92 -1.25
N VAL A 69 1.41 12.90 -1.43
CA VAL A 69 1.03 11.49 -1.36
C VAL A 69 0.93 11.03 0.08
N THR A 70 1.91 11.36 0.90
CA THR A 70 1.97 10.92 2.30
C THR A 70 1.04 11.77 3.18
N ARG A 71 0.47 11.12 4.22
CA ARG A 71 -0.54 11.74 5.09
C ARG A 71 -0.02 12.97 5.85
N ASN A 72 1.26 12.96 6.22
CA ASN A 72 1.89 14.01 7.01
C ASN A 72 2.96 14.75 6.19
N ASN A 73 2.71 14.94 4.90
CA ASN A 73 3.64 15.64 4.03
C ASN A 73 3.84 17.09 4.50
N PRO A 74 5.07 17.50 4.85
CA PRO A 74 5.34 18.86 5.32
C PRO A 74 5.13 19.92 4.24
N HIS A 75 5.17 19.53 2.97
CA HIS A 75 4.98 20.41 1.82
C HIS A 75 3.51 20.49 1.33
N ALA A 76 2.58 19.74 1.95
CA ALA A 76 1.20 19.65 1.50
C ALA A 76 0.58 21.04 1.27
N LYS A 77 0.71 21.96 2.23
CA LYS A 77 0.13 23.31 2.10
C LYS A 77 0.65 24.07 0.88
N SER A 78 1.95 24.05 0.63
CA SER A 78 2.56 24.72 -0.52
C SER A 78 2.17 24.05 -1.83
N LEU A 79 2.12 22.72 -1.88
CA LEU A 79 1.70 21.97 -3.05
C LEU A 79 0.24 22.27 -3.44
N PHE A 80 -0.67 22.39 -2.46
CA PHE A 80 -2.08 22.72 -2.73
C PHE A 80 -2.31 24.14 -3.26
N SER A 81 -1.38 25.06 -3.05
CA SER A 81 -1.46 26.46 -3.51
C SER A 81 -0.47 26.76 -4.64
N SER A 82 0.29 25.77 -5.12
CA SER A 82 1.32 26.02 -6.15
C SER A 82 0.71 26.41 -7.50
N PRO A 83 1.10 27.54 -8.08
CA PRO A 83 0.72 27.95 -9.43
C PRO A 83 1.58 27.28 -10.49
N ASP A 84 2.59 26.52 -10.11
CA ASP A 84 3.60 26.00 -11.01
C ASP A 84 3.08 24.84 -11.85
N LYS A 85 3.60 24.71 -13.05
CA LYS A 85 3.46 23.54 -13.91
C LYS A 85 4.69 22.66 -13.80
N LEU A 86 4.55 21.38 -14.17
CA LEU A 86 5.68 20.45 -14.10
C LEU A 86 6.83 20.86 -15.00
N THR A 87 8.05 20.72 -14.51
CA THR A 87 9.26 20.62 -15.32
C THR A 87 9.31 19.27 -16.05
N ASP A 88 10.22 19.12 -17.03
CA ASP A 88 10.41 17.81 -17.71
C ASP A 88 10.83 16.71 -16.75
N GLN A 89 11.73 17.02 -15.82
CA GLN A 89 12.17 16.07 -14.78
C GLN A 89 11.01 15.64 -13.88
N GLN A 90 10.18 16.58 -13.45
CA GLN A 90 9.02 16.27 -12.61
C GLN A 90 7.97 15.46 -13.36
N ALA A 91 7.72 15.75 -14.63
CA ALA A 91 6.81 14.99 -15.46
C ALA A 91 7.28 13.54 -15.65
N GLN A 92 8.58 13.32 -15.85
CA GLN A 92 9.17 12.00 -15.95
C GLN A 92 9.06 11.23 -14.62
N ALA A 93 9.43 11.87 -13.51
CA ALA A 93 9.33 11.27 -12.18
C ALA A 93 7.88 10.88 -11.82
N LEU A 94 6.91 11.76 -12.12
CA LEU A 94 5.50 11.45 -11.92
C LEU A 94 5.05 10.26 -12.79
N THR A 95 5.47 10.19 -14.05
CA THR A 95 5.15 9.08 -14.96
C THR A 95 5.69 7.75 -14.41
N ASN A 96 6.95 7.71 -13.97
CA ASN A 96 7.58 6.52 -13.39
C ASN A 96 6.86 6.09 -12.10
N TYR A 97 6.63 7.03 -11.19
CA TYR A 97 5.90 6.78 -9.94
C TYR A 97 4.50 6.19 -10.20
N LEU A 98 3.75 6.76 -11.15
CA LEU A 98 2.41 6.27 -11.48
C LEU A 98 2.44 4.85 -12.06
N ALA A 99 3.45 4.49 -12.83
CA ALA A 99 3.61 3.13 -13.33
C ALA A 99 3.76 2.12 -12.17
N GLU A 100 4.59 2.45 -11.18
CA GLU A 100 4.78 1.62 -9.98
C GLU A 100 3.52 1.56 -9.10
N ALA A 101 2.90 2.71 -8.82
CA ALA A 101 1.70 2.79 -7.98
C ALA A 101 0.50 2.08 -8.61
N ASN A 102 0.34 2.17 -9.94
CA ASN A 102 -0.74 1.53 -10.67
C ASN A 102 -0.63 0.00 -10.67
N ALA A 103 0.57 -0.55 -10.54
CA ALA A 103 0.77 -2.00 -10.38
C ALA A 103 0.09 -2.57 -9.12
N CYS A 104 -0.23 -1.73 -8.13
CA CYS A 104 -0.92 -2.14 -6.91
C CYS A 104 -2.47 -2.22 -7.07
N ARG A 105 -3.03 -1.64 -8.13
CA ARG A 105 -4.51 -1.57 -8.33
C ARG A 105 -5.19 -2.94 -8.45
N PRO A 106 -4.65 -3.92 -9.17
CA PRO A 106 -5.25 -5.25 -9.22
C PRO A 106 -5.40 -5.87 -7.83
N ILE A 107 -4.40 -5.71 -6.96
CA ILE A 107 -4.44 -6.22 -5.59
C ILE A 107 -5.54 -5.51 -4.78
N ALA A 108 -5.74 -4.22 -4.99
CA ALA A 108 -6.78 -3.44 -4.31
C ALA A 108 -8.21 -3.88 -4.69
N LEU A 109 -8.39 -4.54 -5.83
CA LEU A 109 -9.68 -5.03 -6.32
C LEU A 109 -9.95 -6.50 -5.97
N GLU A 110 -8.97 -7.23 -5.43
CA GLU A 110 -9.12 -8.63 -5.06
C GLU A 110 -10.13 -8.81 -3.92
N GLY A 111 -11.13 -9.67 -4.13
CA GLY A 111 -12.14 -9.98 -3.12
C GLY A 111 -13.12 -8.84 -2.79
N VAL A 112 -13.11 -7.78 -3.56
CA VAL A 112 -14.01 -6.64 -3.41
C VAL A 112 -15.34 -6.93 -4.10
N ASN A 113 -16.48 -6.57 -3.49
CA ASN A 113 -17.79 -6.75 -4.10
C ASN A 113 -17.98 -5.83 -5.33
N PRO A 114 -18.92 -6.14 -6.25
CA PRO A 114 -19.09 -5.41 -7.51
C PRO A 114 -19.37 -3.90 -7.33
N GLU A 115 -20.18 -3.50 -6.34
CA GLU A 115 -20.49 -2.09 -6.09
C GLU A 115 -19.24 -1.32 -5.65
N MET A 116 -18.46 -1.89 -4.76
CA MET A 116 -17.21 -1.30 -4.30
C MET A 116 -16.15 -1.28 -5.42
N THR A 117 -16.09 -2.33 -6.25
CA THR A 117 -15.23 -2.38 -7.43
C THR A 117 -15.53 -1.22 -8.38
N ALA A 118 -16.82 -0.94 -8.64
CA ALA A 118 -17.22 0.19 -9.48
C ALA A 118 -16.73 1.54 -8.93
N VAL A 119 -16.79 1.74 -7.60
CA VAL A 119 -16.27 2.96 -6.95
C VAL A 119 -14.76 3.11 -7.17
N TYR A 120 -13.99 2.03 -7.00
CA TYR A 120 -12.55 2.09 -7.22
C TYR A 120 -12.20 2.33 -8.70
N GLN A 121 -12.90 1.69 -9.63
CA GLN A 121 -12.65 1.87 -11.05
C GLN A 121 -12.99 3.30 -11.51
N ASP A 122 -14.11 3.88 -11.04
CA ASP A 122 -14.44 5.30 -11.29
C ASP A 122 -13.36 6.21 -10.73
N PHE A 123 -12.93 5.99 -9.49
CA PHE A 123 -11.85 6.76 -8.88
C PHE A 123 -10.55 6.66 -9.69
N PHE A 124 -10.13 5.46 -10.08
CA PHE A 124 -8.89 5.28 -10.86
C PHE A 124 -8.96 5.98 -12.21
N LYS A 125 -10.07 5.85 -12.91
CA LYS A 125 -10.27 6.56 -14.20
C LYS A 125 -10.15 8.07 -14.07
N ARG A 126 -10.80 8.64 -13.06
CA ARG A 126 -10.83 10.09 -12.85
C ARG A 126 -9.50 10.62 -12.38
N ILE A 127 -8.81 9.94 -11.46
CA ILE A 127 -7.49 10.37 -10.99
C ILE A 127 -6.43 10.27 -12.10
N ASP A 128 -6.51 9.27 -12.97
CA ASP A 128 -5.62 9.15 -14.12
C ASP A 128 -5.79 10.33 -15.10
N ALA A 129 -7.01 10.82 -15.29
CA ALA A 129 -7.26 12.00 -16.10
C ALA A 129 -6.62 13.26 -15.50
N VAL A 130 -6.72 13.46 -14.17
CA VAL A 130 -6.04 14.57 -13.48
C VAL A 130 -4.53 14.48 -13.67
N TYR A 131 -3.94 13.32 -13.51
CA TYR A 131 -2.49 13.15 -13.68
C TYR A 131 -2.05 13.30 -15.14
N ALA A 132 -2.86 12.85 -16.10
CA ALA A 132 -2.58 13.08 -17.53
C ALA A 132 -2.58 14.58 -17.87
N ASP A 133 -3.53 15.35 -17.35
CA ASP A 133 -3.59 16.80 -17.56
C ASP A 133 -2.45 17.53 -16.85
N LEU A 134 -2.02 17.06 -15.68
CA LEU A 134 -0.84 17.60 -14.99
C LEU A 134 0.45 17.34 -15.79
N ILE A 135 0.66 16.10 -16.26
CA ILE A 135 1.83 15.72 -17.08
C ILE A 135 1.85 16.51 -18.39
N ALA A 136 0.67 16.70 -19.02
CA ALA A 136 0.52 17.51 -20.20
C ALA A 136 0.62 19.03 -19.93
N ARG A 137 0.84 19.45 -18.67
CA ARG A 137 0.94 20.86 -18.25
C ARG A 137 -0.32 21.70 -18.56
N LYS A 138 -1.47 21.06 -18.67
CA LYS A 138 -2.75 21.76 -18.82
C LYS A 138 -3.19 22.40 -17.51
N ILE A 139 -2.94 21.73 -16.39
CA ILE A 139 -3.23 22.21 -15.03
C ILE A 139 -1.95 22.45 -14.24
N THR A 140 -2.06 23.19 -13.13
CA THR A 140 -0.95 23.43 -12.19
C THR A 140 -0.85 22.33 -11.14
N ILE A 141 0.28 22.27 -10.42
CA ILE A 141 0.48 21.39 -9.27
C ILE A 141 -0.63 21.59 -8.23
N GLY A 142 -0.98 22.85 -7.94
CA GLY A 142 -2.03 23.18 -6.98
C GLY A 142 -3.40 22.63 -7.40
N VAL A 143 -3.81 22.85 -8.64
CA VAL A 143 -5.08 22.34 -9.18
C VAL A 143 -5.12 20.81 -9.11
N ALA A 144 -4.05 20.12 -9.50
CA ALA A 144 -3.99 18.67 -9.44
C ALA A 144 -4.13 18.12 -8.00
N ASN A 145 -3.50 18.77 -7.02
CA ASN A 145 -3.64 18.37 -5.60
C ASN A 145 -5.07 18.60 -5.08
N GLN A 146 -5.71 19.70 -5.44
CA GLN A 146 -7.09 20.01 -5.06
C GLN A 146 -8.08 19.01 -5.69
N GLU A 147 -7.99 18.76 -6.99
CA GLU A 147 -8.85 17.79 -7.67
C GLU A 147 -8.66 16.38 -7.12
N ARG A 148 -7.41 15.95 -6.91
CA ARG A 148 -7.12 14.67 -6.26
C ARG A 148 -7.79 14.55 -4.91
N GLN A 149 -7.73 15.57 -4.07
CA GLN A 149 -8.35 15.57 -2.74
C GLN A 149 -9.87 15.42 -2.83
N LEU A 150 -10.52 16.12 -3.74
CA LEU A 150 -11.96 15.99 -3.98
C LEU A 150 -12.34 14.58 -4.44
N LEU A 151 -11.54 13.96 -5.32
CA LEU A 151 -11.77 12.59 -5.76
C LEU A 151 -11.63 11.57 -4.64
N ILE A 152 -10.64 11.75 -3.75
CA ILE A 152 -10.46 10.90 -2.57
C ILE A 152 -11.65 11.00 -1.62
N GLN A 153 -12.16 12.22 -1.40
CA GLN A 153 -13.34 12.46 -0.55
C GLN A 153 -14.61 11.84 -1.16
N ASP A 154 -14.85 12.05 -2.46
CA ASP A 154 -15.98 11.45 -3.18
C ASP A 154 -15.95 9.91 -3.10
N ALA A 155 -14.80 9.29 -3.40
CA ALA A 155 -14.64 7.85 -3.28
C ALA A 155 -14.82 7.35 -1.84
N HIS A 156 -14.37 8.10 -0.84
CA HIS A 156 -14.58 7.77 0.56
C HIS A 156 -16.08 7.76 0.93
N LEU A 157 -16.81 8.79 0.58
CA LEU A 157 -18.25 8.90 0.85
C LEU A 157 -19.03 7.76 0.18
N LYS A 158 -18.73 7.45 -1.08
CA LYS A 158 -19.35 6.32 -1.80
C LYS A 158 -19.08 4.98 -1.11
N ARG A 159 -17.85 4.74 -0.65
CA ARG A 159 -17.49 3.51 0.08
C ARG A 159 -18.24 3.39 1.41
N VAL A 160 -18.33 4.48 2.18
CA VAL A 160 -19.06 4.49 3.44
C VAL A 160 -20.55 4.18 3.19
N ALA A 161 -21.16 4.79 2.17
CA ALA A 161 -22.55 4.54 1.82
C ALA A 161 -22.84 3.05 1.47
N ILE A 162 -21.92 2.38 0.78
CA ILE A 162 -22.03 0.94 0.47
C ILE A 162 -21.93 0.11 1.77
N GLN A 163 -20.95 0.42 2.62
CA GLN A 163 -20.73 -0.32 3.88
C GLN A 163 -21.89 -0.20 4.86
N THR A 164 -22.58 0.94 4.87
CA THR A 164 -23.76 1.15 5.75
C THR A 164 -25.00 0.42 5.28
N LYS A 165 -25.15 0.15 3.98
CA LYS A 165 -26.26 -0.65 3.42
C LYS A 165 -26.11 -2.15 3.68
N SER A 166 -24.89 -2.61 3.93
CA SER A 166 -24.58 -4.03 4.11
C SER A 166 -24.70 -4.53 5.55
N LYS A 167 -25.10 -3.65 6.47
CA LYS A 167 -25.40 -3.96 7.89
C LYS A 167 -26.89 -4.05 8.14
#